data_bd92966428535752b84edddaad4a1db9
#
_entry.id   bd92966428535752b84edddaad4a1db9
#
_cell.length_a   1.000
_cell.length_b   1.000
_cell.length_c   1.000
_cell.angle_alpha   90.00
_cell.angle_beta   90.00
_cell.angle_gamma   90.00
#
_symmetry.space_group_name_H-M   'P 1'
#
loop_
_entity.id
_entity.type
_entity.pdbx_description
1 polymer ?
#
loop_
_entity_poly.entity_id
_entity_poly.type
_entity_poly.pdbx_seq_one_letter_code
_entity_poly.pdbx_strand_id
1 'polypeptide(L)'
;MQKLKTVIVASLIVFISFAAILHTACNKKSNCKDVVCLNQGTCNNGICICPTGFVGTTCQTKTCDAVKCQNGGTCKDSTCICPAGYEGNFCETLQRDNLIGTYKGIDTCTGSAPTTITIIAGSLSNTISIKGLIQSNGTLTGTMTSKYGFTISGNHPGVNSIPVTGYGSLSGKSLFISYTIQVGGPLTEYCSFDATKQ
;
A
#
# COMPACT_ATOMS: atom_id res chain seq x y z
N MET A 1 42.39 23.03 68.76
CA MET A 1 41.58 21.78 68.72
C MET A 1 40.10 21.99 68.44
N GLN A 2 39.49 23.11 68.83
CA GLN A 2 38.07 23.39 68.67
C GLN A 2 37.67 23.57 67.15
N LYS A 3 38.48 24.32 66.39
CA LYS A 3 38.22 24.57 64.97
C LYS A 3 38.26 23.28 64.12
N LEU A 4 39.12 22.32 64.47
CA LEU A 4 39.22 21.04 63.73
C LEU A 4 37.99 20.14 63.96
N LYS A 5 37.44 20.14 65.20
CA LYS A 5 36.19 19.41 65.48
C LYS A 5 35.00 19.99 64.76
N THR A 6 34.89 21.30 64.59
CA THR A 6 33.80 21.96 63.89
C THR A 6 33.84 21.64 62.39
N VAL A 7 35.01 21.58 61.78
CA VAL A 7 35.15 21.21 60.34
C VAL A 7 34.80 19.77 60.10
N ILE A 8 35.21 18.85 60.98
CA ILE A 8 34.88 17.42 60.88
C ILE A 8 33.36 17.17 61.02
N VAL A 9 32.71 17.82 61.97
CA VAL A 9 31.25 17.70 62.14
C VAL A 9 30.48 18.28 60.97
N ALA A 10 30.90 19.42 60.42
CA ALA A 10 30.29 20.03 59.23
C ALA A 10 30.44 19.11 58.00
N SER A 11 31.62 18.51 57.80
CA SER A 11 31.86 17.56 56.71
C SER A 11 31.01 16.29 56.82
N LEU A 12 30.86 15.74 58.02
CA LEU A 12 30.01 14.57 58.29
C LEU A 12 28.53 14.85 57.98
N ILE A 13 28.03 16.05 58.38
CA ILE A 13 26.63 16.43 58.09
C ILE A 13 26.38 16.57 56.60
N VAL A 14 27.32 17.11 55.82
CA VAL A 14 27.22 17.20 54.35
C VAL A 14 27.24 15.82 53.70
N PHE A 15 28.08 14.89 54.18
CA PHE A 15 28.10 13.50 53.66
C PHE A 15 26.82 12.74 53.99
N ILE A 16 26.22 12.92 55.19
CA ILE A 16 24.98 12.26 55.57
C ILE A 16 23.81 12.81 54.76
N SER A 17 23.76 14.13 54.51
CA SER A 17 22.72 14.75 53.67
C SER A 17 22.83 14.34 52.21
N PHE A 18 24.04 14.17 51.68
CA PHE A 18 24.26 13.69 50.31
C PHE A 18 23.89 12.21 50.13
N ALA A 19 24.19 11.37 51.16
CA ALA A 19 23.77 9.96 51.17
C ALA A 19 22.23 9.82 51.23
N ALA A 20 21.55 10.67 51.99
CA ALA A 20 20.08 10.66 52.09
C ALA A 20 19.39 11.03 50.73
N ILE A 21 19.99 11.93 49.94
CA ILE A 21 19.46 12.32 48.65
C ILE A 21 19.62 11.17 47.61
N LEU A 22 20.66 10.36 47.72
CA LEU A 22 20.88 9.20 46.80
C LEU A 22 19.90 8.06 47.06
N HIS A 23 19.35 7.91 48.26
CA HIS A 23 18.39 6.86 48.57
C HIS A 23 16.93 7.17 48.19
N THR A 24 16.60 8.43 47.89
CA THR A 24 15.25 8.79 47.45
C THR A 24 15.04 8.70 45.93
N ALA A 25 16.12 8.51 45.17
CA ALA A 25 16.04 8.46 43.68
C ALA A 25 15.61 7.11 43.10
N CYS A 26 15.47 6.04 43.89
CA CYS A 26 15.23 4.69 43.37
C CYS A 26 13.93 4.00 43.80
N ASN A 27 12.95 4.72 44.34
CA ASN A 27 11.62 4.15 44.62
C ASN A 27 10.55 4.66 43.65
N LYS A 28 10.78 4.52 42.35
CA LYS A 28 9.64 4.42 41.42
C LYS A 28 8.98 3.06 41.70
N LYS A 29 8.00 3.01 42.59
CA LYS A 29 7.04 1.92 42.68
C LYS A 29 6.56 1.67 41.22
N SER A 30 6.88 0.53 40.68
CA SER A 30 6.31 0.13 39.39
C SER A 30 4.79 0.11 39.59
N ASN A 31 4.05 1.03 38.95
CA ASN A 31 2.58 1.11 39.00
C ASN A 31 1.92 -0.13 38.36
N CYS A 32 2.66 -1.23 38.28
CA CYS A 32 2.21 -2.48 37.63
C CYS A 32 1.63 -3.50 38.61
N LYS A 33 1.51 -3.17 39.92
CA LYS A 33 1.00 -4.11 40.94
C LYS A 33 -0.43 -4.61 40.66
N ASP A 34 -1.25 -3.71 40.10
CA ASP A 34 -2.68 -3.96 39.86
C ASP A 34 -3.05 -3.97 38.38
N VAL A 35 -2.03 -3.98 37.49
CA VAL A 35 -2.21 -3.98 36.04
C VAL A 35 -1.88 -5.35 35.48
N VAL A 36 -2.88 -6.03 34.95
CA VAL A 36 -2.72 -7.31 34.25
C VAL A 36 -2.76 -7.06 32.76
N CYS A 37 -1.63 -7.23 32.09
CA CYS A 37 -1.55 -7.19 30.64
C CYS A 37 -1.82 -8.59 30.07
N LEU A 38 -2.82 -8.68 29.20
CA LEU A 38 -3.22 -9.92 28.55
C LEU A 38 -2.32 -10.22 27.33
N ASN A 39 -2.47 -11.42 26.78
CA ASN A 39 -1.84 -11.82 25.53
C ASN A 39 -0.32 -11.55 25.46
N GLN A 40 0.41 -11.79 26.58
CA GLN A 40 1.86 -11.57 26.71
C GLN A 40 2.29 -10.09 26.65
N GLY A 41 1.37 -9.15 26.87
CA GLY A 41 1.72 -7.73 27.05
C GLY A 41 2.59 -7.52 28.27
N THR A 42 3.49 -6.55 28.21
CA THR A 42 4.41 -6.18 29.30
C THR A 42 3.95 -4.87 29.95
N CYS A 43 3.82 -4.86 31.27
CA CYS A 43 3.50 -3.63 31.97
C CYS A 43 4.75 -2.75 32.16
N ASN A 44 4.65 -1.49 31.78
CA ASN A 44 5.65 -0.45 32.00
C ASN A 44 4.99 0.78 32.66
N ASN A 45 5.33 1.08 33.89
CA ASN A 45 4.81 2.22 34.66
C ASN A 45 3.26 2.33 34.69
N GLY A 46 2.56 1.19 34.76
CA GLY A 46 1.09 1.15 34.81
C GLY A 46 0.40 1.12 33.43
N ILE A 47 1.16 1.09 32.34
CA ILE A 47 0.66 1.01 30.97
C ILE A 47 1.10 -0.32 30.35
N CYS A 48 0.19 -1.03 29.71
CA CYS A 48 0.54 -2.24 28.99
C CYS A 48 1.14 -1.91 27.61
N ILE A 49 2.33 -2.44 27.35
CA ILE A 49 2.94 -2.49 26.02
C ILE A 49 2.48 -3.79 25.39
N CYS A 50 1.67 -3.66 24.34
CA CYS A 50 1.09 -4.81 23.68
C CYS A 50 2.02 -5.38 22.61
N PRO A 51 2.09 -6.73 22.48
CA PRO A 51 2.77 -7.35 21.36
C PRO A 51 1.99 -7.12 20.07
N THR A 52 2.68 -7.32 18.93
CA THR A 52 2.07 -7.24 17.59
C THR A 52 0.81 -8.09 17.51
N GLY A 53 -0.24 -7.52 16.95
CA GLY A 53 -1.53 -8.20 16.82
C GLY A 53 -2.52 -7.96 17.98
N PHE A 54 -2.14 -7.17 18.99
CA PHE A 54 -3.02 -6.84 20.10
C PHE A 54 -3.00 -5.34 20.41
N VAL A 55 -4.15 -4.81 20.85
CA VAL A 55 -4.36 -3.42 21.25
C VAL A 55 -5.31 -3.34 22.46
N GLY A 56 -5.54 -2.14 22.95
CA GLY A 56 -6.36 -1.87 24.13
C GLY A 56 -5.52 -1.64 25.38
N THR A 57 -6.14 -1.13 26.43
CA THR A 57 -5.47 -0.71 27.67
C THR A 57 -4.78 -1.87 28.40
N THR A 58 -5.26 -3.08 28.22
CA THR A 58 -4.71 -4.32 28.79
C THR A 58 -4.35 -5.35 27.70
N CYS A 59 -4.18 -4.92 26.44
CA CYS A 59 -3.90 -5.79 25.29
C CYS A 59 -4.98 -6.86 25.04
N GLN A 60 -6.22 -6.56 25.39
CA GLN A 60 -7.34 -7.51 25.36
C GLN A 60 -7.92 -7.73 23.98
N THR A 61 -7.72 -6.80 23.02
CA THR A 61 -8.36 -6.82 21.70
C THR A 61 -7.36 -7.21 20.62
N LYS A 62 -7.70 -8.19 19.80
CA LYS A 62 -6.94 -8.48 18.58
C LYS A 62 -7.13 -7.36 17.57
N THR A 63 -6.08 -6.94 16.90
CA THR A 63 -6.09 -5.81 15.95
C THR A 63 -7.05 -6.04 14.79
N CYS A 64 -7.22 -7.30 14.36
CA CYS A 64 -8.09 -7.66 13.23
C CYS A 64 -9.56 -7.90 13.61
N ASP A 65 -9.91 -7.95 14.89
CA ASP A 65 -11.33 -8.16 15.30
C ASP A 65 -12.21 -6.94 14.93
N ALA A 66 -11.63 -5.74 14.92
CA ALA A 66 -12.30 -4.49 14.55
C ALA A 66 -12.14 -4.12 13.06
N VAL A 67 -11.25 -4.79 12.33
CA VAL A 67 -10.95 -4.49 10.92
C VAL A 67 -11.60 -5.53 10.01
N LYS A 68 -12.56 -5.10 9.21
CA LYS A 68 -13.23 -5.98 8.23
C LYS A 68 -12.75 -5.65 6.83
N CYS A 69 -11.83 -6.47 6.33
CA CYS A 69 -11.39 -6.38 4.93
C CYS A 69 -12.51 -6.87 4.01
N GLN A 70 -12.75 -6.12 2.94
CA GLN A 70 -13.75 -6.43 1.92
C GLN A 70 -13.14 -7.25 0.79
N ASN A 71 -13.97 -7.73 -0.11
CA ASN A 71 -13.58 -8.37 -1.37
C ASN A 71 -12.54 -9.49 -1.23
N GLY A 72 -12.57 -10.23 -0.12
CA GLY A 72 -11.64 -11.33 0.15
C GLY A 72 -10.25 -10.89 0.65
N GLY A 73 -10.09 -9.64 1.05
CA GLY A 73 -8.88 -9.15 1.70
C GLY A 73 -8.61 -9.84 3.02
N THR A 74 -7.33 -10.00 3.37
CA THR A 74 -6.88 -10.63 4.62
C THR A 74 -6.34 -9.56 5.57
N CYS A 75 -6.84 -9.54 6.81
CA CYS A 75 -6.31 -8.63 7.81
C CYS A 75 -5.00 -9.17 8.40
N LYS A 76 -3.98 -8.31 8.45
CA LYS A 76 -2.72 -8.53 9.15
C LYS A 76 -2.32 -7.25 9.88
N ASP A 77 -2.09 -7.33 11.17
CA ASP A 77 -1.62 -6.21 12.02
C ASP A 77 -2.46 -4.92 11.84
N SER A 78 -3.79 -5.03 11.87
CA SER A 78 -4.76 -3.94 11.62
C SER A 78 -4.78 -3.40 10.19
N THR A 79 -4.08 -4.01 9.25
CA THR A 79 -4.04 -3.58 7.86
C THR A 79 -4.62 -4.67 6.96
N CYS A 80 -5.42 -4.29 5.98
CA CYS A 80 -5.91 -5.23 4.99
C CYS A 80 -4.89 -5.44 3.87
N ILE A 81 -4.57 -6.70 3.61
CA ILE A 81 -3.84 -7.13 2.41
C ILE A 81 -4.88 -7.45 1.36
N CYS A 82 -4.92 -6.62 0.31
CA CYS A 82 -5.93 -6.74 -0.73
C CYS A 82 -5.54 -7.77 -1.78
N PRO A 83 -6.51 -8.54 -2.30
CA PRO A 83 -6.29 -9.39 -3.44
C PRO A 83 -6.10 -8.55 -4.71
N ALA A 84 -5.57 -9.18 -5.76
CA ALA A 84 -5.31 -8.53 -7.05
C ALA A 84 -6.55 -7.81 -7.59
N GLY A 85 -6.38 -6.58 -8.04
CA GLY A 85 -7.44 -5.73 -8.59
C GLY A 85 -8.17 -4.86 -7.56
N TYR A 86 -7.90 -5.04 -6.27
CA TYR A 86 -8.49 -4.23 -5.22
C TYR A 86 -7.47 -3.36 -4.49
N GLU A 87 -7.92 -2.22 -3.97
CA GLU A 87 -7.16 -1.27 -3.17
C GLU A 87 -8.05 -0.59 -2.12
N GLY A 88 -7.47 0.33 -1.36
CA GLY A 88 -8.13 1.00 -0.24
C GLY A 88 -7.75 0.37 1.10
N ASN A 89 -8.08 1.07 2.18
CA ASN A 89 -7.72 0.63 3.54
C ASN A 89 -8.42 -0.67 3.94
N PHE A 90 -9.57 -0.94 3.33
CA PHE A 90 -10.39 -2.13 3.56
C PHE A 90 -10.60 -2.97 2.29
N CYS A 91 -9.80 -2.73 1.23
CA CYS A 91 -9.93 -3.37 -0.08
C CYS A 91 -11.28 -3.09 -0.77
N GLU A 92 -11.84 -1.92 -0.56
CA GLU A 92 -13.17 -1.52 -1.00
C GLU A 92 -13.21 -1.02 -2.45
N THR A 93 -12.06 -0.63 -3.03
CA THR A 93 -12.00 0.03 -4.34
C THR A 93 -11.37 -0.87 -5.39
N LEU A 94 -11.93 -0.88 -6.59
CA LEU A 94 -11.34 -1.56 -7.75
C LEU A 94 -10.27 -0.68 -8.40
N GLN A 95 -9.06 -1.19 -8.54
CA GLN A 95 -7.93 -0.47 -9.18
C GLN A 95 -8.25 -0.03 -10.61
N ARG A 96 -8.95 -0.89 -11.38
CA ARG A 96 -9.32 -0.63 -12.77
C ARG A 96 -10.23 0.58 -12.98
N ASP A 97 -10.99 0.99 -11.95
CA ASP A 97 -11.93 2.10 -12.06
C ASP A 97 -11.22 3.42 -12.35
N ASN A 98 -9.96 3.55 -11.99
CA ASN A 98 -9.13 4.71 -12.35
C ASN A 98 -8.90 4.81 -13.87
N LEU A 99 -8.83 3.67 -14.56
CA LEU A 99 -8.56 3.57 -16.00
C LEU A 99 -9.83 3.64 -16.87
N ILE A 100 -11.00 3.37 -16.31
CA ILE A 100 -12.24 3.37 -17.08
C ILE A 100 -12.52 4.77 -17.65
N GLY A 101 -12.80 4.84 -18.95
CA GLY A 101 -13.09 6.08 -19.64
C GLY A 101 -12.76 6.05 -21.11
N THR A 102 -12.99 7.19 -21.76
CA THR A 102 -12.66 7.43 -23.16
C THR A 102 -11.40 8.27 -23.25
N TYR A 103 -10.51 7.91 -24.14
CA TYR A 103 -9.23 8.55 -24.35
C TYR A 103 -9.06 8.91 -25.82
N LYS A 104 -8.59 10.12 -26.11
CA LYS A 104 -8.31 10.59 -27.45
C LYS A 104 -6.84 10.94 -27.59
N GLY A 105 -6.18 10.37 -28.59
CA GLY A 105 -4.74 10.51 -28.77
C GLY A 105 -4.25 10.06 -30.13
N ILE A 106 -2.93 9.91 -30.24
CA ILE A 106 -2.24 9.47 -31.45
C ILE A 106 -1.73 8.06 -31.23
N ASP A 107 -2.00 7.18 -32.19
CA ASP A 107 -1.48 5.82 -32.27
C ASP A 107 -0.49 5.75 -33.44
N THR A 108 0.77 5.42 -33.16
CA THR A 108 1.84 5.43 -34.14
C THR A 108 1.69 4.36 -35.23
N CYS A 109 0.96 3.27 -34.94
CA CYS A 109 0.72 2.20 -35.92
C CYS A 109 -0.53 2.42 -36.79
N THR A 110 -1.43 3.32 -36.39
CA THR A 110 -2.64 3.61 -37.16
C THR A 110 -2.54 4.90 -37.98
N GLY A 111 -1.47 5.65 -37.79
CA GLY A 111 -1.18 6.89 -38.51
C GLY A 111 -1.30 8.14 -37.67
N SER A 112 -1.19 9.30 -38.30
CA SER A 112 -1.19 10.60 -37.61
C SER A 112 -2.56 11.17 -37.26
N ALA A 113 -3.65 10.49 -37.62
CA ALA A 113 -5.00 10.92 -37.29
C ALA A 113 -5.32 10.57 -35.80
N PRO A 114 -5.99 11.47 -35.07
CA PRO A 114 -6.38 11.18 -33.70
C PRO A 114 -7.29 9.95 -33.60
N THR A 115 -6.89 8.98 -32.80
CA THR A 115 -7.64 7.76 -32.50
C THR A 115 -8.36 7.90 -31.17
N THR A 116 -9.55 7.35 -31.06
CA THR A 116 -10.32 7.31 -29.81
C THR A 116 -10.42 5.87 -29.34
N ILE A 117 -9.96 5.61 -28.11
CA ILE A 117 -10.13 4.33 -27.44
C ILE A 117 -11.08 4.46 -26.26
N THR A 118 -11.74 3.37 -25.92
CA THR A 118 -12.57 3.28 -24.71
C THR A 118 -12.08 2.13 -23.86
N ILE A 119 -11.78 2.41 -22.60
CA ILE A 119 -11.46 1.42 -21.58
C ILE A 119 -12.70 1.18 -20.74
N ILE A 120 -13.13 -0.05 -20.65
CA ILE A 120 -14.26 -0.48 -19.82
C ILE A 120 -13.83 -1.62 -18.89
N ALA A 121 -14.66 -1.94 -17.89
CA ALA A 121 -14.45 -3.08 -17.01
C ALA A 121 -14.34 -4.38 -17.80
N GLY A 122 -13.32 -5.18 -17.49
CA GLY A 122 -13.20 -6.55 -17.97
C GLY A 122 -14.05 -7.53 -17.15
N SER A 123 -13.97 -8.80 -17.49
CA SER A 123 -14.75 -9.87 -16.82
C SER A 123 -14.30 -10.18 -15.38
N LEU A 124 -13.02 -9.98 -15.09
CA LEU A 124 -12.44 -10.16 -13.74
C LEU A 124 -12.19 -8.82 -13.07
N SER A 125 -12.09 -8.81 -11.74
CA SER A 125 -11.85 -7.60 -10.94
C SER A 125 -10.55 -6.86 -11.30
N ASN A 126 -9.53 -7.59 -11.72
CA ASN A 126 -8.22 -7.08 -12.11
C ASN A 126 -8.05 -6.94 -13.64
N THR A 127 -9.13 -6.96 -14.43
CA THR A 127 -9.04 -6.83 -15.90
C THR A 127 -9.82 -5.64 -16.42
N ILE A 128 -9.35 -5.12 -17.57
CA ILE A 128 -9.99 -4.08 -18.37
C ILE A 128 -10.16 -4.61 -19.80
N SER A 129 -11.11 -4.04 -20.53
CA SER A 129 -11.29 -4.24 -21.95
C SER A 129 -11.01 -2.94 -22.68
N ILE A 130 -10.10 -2.97 -23.65
CA ILE A 130 -9.65 -1.82 -24.45
C ILE A 130 -10.25 -1.95 -25.84
N LYS A 131 -11.10 -1.01 -26.21
CA LYS A 131 -11.76 -0.94 -27.52
C LYS A 131 -11.18 0.21 -28.35
N GLY A 132 -11.02 -0.01 -29.65
CA GLY A 132 -10.59 1.03 -30.58
C GLY A 132 -9.08 1.19 -30.74
N LEU A 133 -8.26 0.44 -29.98
CA LEU A 133 -6.83 0.31 -30.25
C LEU A 133 -6.64 -0.59 -31.47
N ILE A 134 -5.67 -0.28 -32.35
CA ILE A 134 -5.38 -1.05 -33.59
C ILE A 134 -6.56 -1.04 -34.59
N GLN A 135 -7.16 0.13 -34.87
CA GLN A 135 -8.14 0.36 -35.95
C GLN A 135 -9.23 -0.71 -36.15
N SER A 136 -9.61 -1.43 -35.12
CA SER A 136 -10.59 -2.48 -35.25
C SER A 136 -11.71 -2.35 -34.27
N ASN A 137 -12.89 -2.88 -34.63
CA ASN A 137 -14.01 -3.01 -33.70
C ASN A 137 -13.75 -4.08 -32.61
N GLY A 138 -12.55 -4.60 -32.56
CA GLY A 138 -12.16 -5.62 -31.59
C GLY A 138 -11.81 -5.08 -30.23
N THR A 139 -11.62 -6.00 -29.31
CA THR A 139 -11.33 -5.71 -27.91
C THR A 139 -10.06 -6.43 -27.48
N LEU A 140 -9.11 -5.69 -26.92
CA LEU A 140 -7.96 -6.26 -26.24
C LEU A 140 -8.23 -6.34 -24.75
N THR A 141 -7.67 -7.34 -24.10
CA THR A 141 -7.75 -7.47 -22.63
C THR A 141 -6.48 -6.91 -21.99
N GLY A 142 -6.65 -6.06 -21.03
CA GLY A 142 -5.59 -5.61 -20.13
C GLY A 142 -5.73 -6.23 -18.75
N THR A 143 -4.62 -6.61 -18.14
CA THR A 143 -4.56 -7.09 -16.76
C THR A 143 -3.85 -6.06 -15.90
N MET A 144 -4.50 -5.63 -14.80
CA MET A 144 -3.94 -4.65 -13.88
C MET A 144 -2.67 -5.17 -13.21
N THR A 145 -1.62 -4.36 -13.23
CA THR A 145 -0.36 -4.59 -12.51
C THR A 145 -0.19 -3.67 -11.31
N SER A 146 -0.91 -2.56 -11.32
CA SER A 146 -0.96 -1.56 -10.25
C SER A 146 -2.22 -0.69 -10.38
N LYS A 147 -2.42 0.24 -9.47
CA LYS A 147 -3.51 1.24 -9.52
C LYS A 147 -3.64 1.97 -10.86
N TYR A 148 -2.53 2.22 -11.53
CA TYR A 148 -2.46 3.02 -12.76
C TYR A 148 -1.78 2.29 -13.92
N GLY A 149 -1.39 1.04 -13.75
CA GLY A 149 -0.67 0.26 -14.74
C GLY A 149 -1.35 -1.05 -15.09
N PHE A 150 -1.18 -1.48 -16.35
CA PHE A 150 -1.69 -2.75 -16.85
C PHE A 150 -0.78 -3.32 -17.94
N THR A 151 -0.88 -4.62 -18.12
CA THR A 151 -0.29 -5.32 -19.28
C THR A 151 -1.38 -5.69 -20.28
N ILE A 152 -1.03 -5.76 -21.56
CA ILE A 152 -1.90 -6.22 -22.63
C ILE A 152 -1.39 -7.58 -23.09
N SER A 153 -2.31 -8.53 -23.25
CA SER A 153 -2.03 -9.84 -23.83
C SER A 153 -3.27 -10.32 -24.57
N GLY A 154 -3.13 -10.63 -25.84
CA GLY A 154 -4.25 -11.10 -26.66
C GLY A 154 -3.85 -11.23 -28.11
N ASN A 155 -4.84 -11.37 -29.00
CA ASN A 155 -4.65 -11.41 -30.42
C ASN A 155 -5.18 -10.14 -31.08
N HIS A 156 -4.62 -9.80 -32.24
CA HIS A 156 -5.09 -8.70 -33.06
C HIS A 156 -6.59 -8.87 -33.38
N PRO A 157 -7.43 -7.86 -33.06
CA PRO A 157 -8.87 -8.02 -33.14
C PRO A 157 -9.44 -8.35 -34.52
N GLY A 158 -8.73 -8.00 -35.58
CA GLY A 158 -9.13 -8.33 -36.97
C GLY A 158 -8.51 -9.60 -37.54
N VAL A 159 -7.46 -10.15 -36.91
CA VAL A 159 -6.73 -11.34 -37.34
C VAL A 159 -6.32 -12.15 -36.12
N ASN A 160 -7.11 -13.14 -35.78
CA ASN A 160 -6.99 -13.90 -34.51
C ASN A 160 -5.66 -14.64 -34.29
N SER A 161 -4.83 -14.77 -35.31
CA SER A 161 -3.53 -15.45 -35.23
C SER A 161 -2.35 -14.51 -34.95
N ILE A 162 -2.58 -13.19 -34.86
CA ILE A 162 -1.52 -12.22 -34.67
C ILE A 162 -1.46 -11.82 -33.20
N PRO A 163 -0.44 -12.22 -32.41
CA PRO A 163 -0.29 -11.83 -31.02
C PRO A 163 -0.08 -10.32 -30.88
N VAL A 164 -0.73 -9.76 -29.85
CA VAL A 164 -0.52 -8.40 -29.40
C VAL A 164 -0.14 -8.46 -27.94
N THR A 165 0.99 -7.86 -27.58
CA THR A 165 1.45 -7.75 -26.20
C THR A 165 1.89 -6.31 -25.90
N GLY A 166 1.78 -5.89 -24.65
CA GLY A 166 2.18 -4.55 -24.31
C GLY A 166 1.90 -4.19 -22.86
N TYR A 167 2.05 -2.92 -22.57
CA TYR A 167 1.73 -2.34 -21.26
C TYR A 167 1.18 -0.93 -21.43
N GLY A 168 0.44 -0.49 -20.42
CA GLY A 168 -0.05 0.89 -20.37
C GLY A 168 0.02 1.45 -18.97
N SER A 169 0.03 2.77 -18.89
CA SER A 169 0.01 3.51 -17.63
C SER A 169 -0.78 4.81 -17.73
N LEU A 170 -1.45 5.19 -16.64
CA LEU A 170 -2.18 6.45 -16.50
C LEU A 170 -1.44 7.36 -15.52
N SER A 171 -1.19 8.61 -15.92
CA SER A 171 -0.66 9.66 -15.07
C SER A 171 -1.57 10.88 -15.15
N GLY A 172 -2.33 11.14 -14.09
CA GLY A 172 -3.38 12.13 -14.11
C GLY A 172 -4.44 11.81 -15.18
N LYS A 173 -4.52 12.63 -16.23
CA LYS A 173 -5.39 12.38 -17.39
C LYS A 173 -4.65 11.78 -18.60
N SER A 174 -3.33 11.68 -18.56
CA SER A 174 -2.50 11.20 -19.68
C SER A 174 -2.37 9.68 -19.62
N LEU A 175 -2.86 9.00 -20.64
CA LEU A 175 -2.72 7.56 -20.84
C LEU A 175 -1.62 7.30 -21.87
N PHE A 176 -0.64 6.48 -21.50
CA PHE A 176 0.36 5.95 -22.39
C PHE A 176 0.17 4.44 -22.54
N ILE A 177 0.19 3.93 -23.77
CA ILE A 177 0.21 2.49 -24.06
C ILE A 177 1.35 2.22 -25.03
N SER A 178 2.22 1.26 -24.73
CA SER A 178 3.22 0.71 -25.63
C SER A 178 2.85 -0.74 -25.92
N TYR A 179 2.83 -1.12 -27.19
CA TYR A 179 2.44 -2.46 -27.56
C TYR A 179 3.18 -2.94 -28.81
N THR A 180 3.21 -4.25 -29.00
CA THR A 180 3.81 -4.89 -30.16
C THR A 180 2.78 -5.74 -30.89
N ILE A 181 2.86 -5.75 -32.22
CA ILE A 181 2.07 -6.60 -33.09
C ILE A 181 3.04 -7.51 -33.83
N GLN A 182 2.84 -8.82 -33.75
CA GLN A 182 3.68 -9.79 -34.47
C GLN A 182 3.10 -10.07 -35.87
N VAL A 183 3.57 -9.35 -36.89
CA VAL A 183 2.99 -9.31 -38.23
C VAL A 183 3.54 -10.43 -39.14
N GLY A 184 3.58 -11.68 -38.65
CA GLY A 184 4.02 -12.83 -39.41
C GLY A 184 5.54 -13.06 -39.43
N GLY A 185 5.97 -14.28 -39.17
CA GLY A 185 7.39 -14.65 -39.06
C GLY A 185 8.10 -13.88 -37.91
N PRO A 186 9.36 -13.45 -38.12
CA PRO A 186 10.12 -12.73 -37.12
C PRO A 186 9.80 -11.22 -37.04
N LEU A 187 8.89 -10.71 -37.86
CA LEU A 187 8.59 -9.27 -37.92
C LEU A 187 7.69 -8.85 -36.80
N THR A 188 8.19 -7.93 -35.99
CA THR A 188 7.46 -7.31 -34.88
C THR A 188 7.34 -5.81 -35.14
N GLU A 189 6.13 -5.29 -35.12
CA GLU A 189 5.85 -3.86 -35.17
C GLU A 189 5.71 -3.31 -33.77
N TYR A 190 6.39 -2.18 -33.50
CA TYR A 190 6.37 -1.49 -32.21
C TYR A 190 5.50 -0.25 -32.30
N CYS A 191 4.49 -0.17 -31.48
CA CYS A 191 3.47 0.86 -31.49
C CYS A 191 3.39 1.59 -30.14
N SER A 192 2.98 2.85 -30.21
CA SER A 192 2.61 3.60 -28.99
C SER A 192 1.32 4.40 -29.21
N PHE A 193 0.57 4.54 -28.14
CA PHE A 193 -0.62 5.37 -28.08
C PHE A 193 -0.48 6.36 -26.92
N ASP A 194 -0.44 7.65 -27.25
CA ASP A 194 -0.37 8.75 -26.31
C ASP A 194 -1.68 9.52 -26.34
N ALA A 195 -2.40 9.55 -25.24
CA ALA A 195 -3.77 10.06 -25.21
C ALA A 195 -4.12 10.81 -23.90
N THR A 196 -5.18 11.59 -23.99
CA THR A 196 -5.76 12.29 -22.83
C THR A 196 -7.19 11.81 -22.57
N LYS A 197 -7.52 11.58 -21.30
CA LYS A 197 -8.87 11.23 -20.83
C LYS A 197 -9.82 12.38 -21.08
N GLN A 198 -10.94 12.08 -21.70
CA GLN A 198 -12.01 13.04 -22.03
C GLN A 198 -12.96 13.29 -20.85
#